data_cea9c6d3067045e1d9ca2b1f9f54ca96
#
_entry.id   cea9c6d3067045e1d9ca2b1f9f54ca96
#
_cell.length_a   1.000
_cell.length_b   1.000
_cell.length_c   1.000
_cell.angle_alpha   90.00
_cell.angle_beta   90.00
_cell.angle_gamma   90.00
#
_symmetry.space_group_name_H-M   'P 1'
#
loop_
_entity.id
_entity.type
_entity.pdbx_description
1 polymer ?
#
loop_
_entity_poly.entity_id
_entity_poly.type
_entity_poly.pdbx_seq_one_letter_code
_entity_poly.pdbx_strand_id
1 'polypeptide(L)'
;MSIRRLVLAAAFTATLLHSPYAAAQAAAPPVAEPILRIGDTVPPFHATGLDGAVKSIDYPKGTTTLVVFFLSGCPTCHKMLPLWNEAFASRPKNMAMVGVMLDQAPPGFVEAAQIAFPVFRSPGKEVLDAFKLKRVPYTVRVAPGGRVEGADLGLLDGIRMGELFRP
;
A
#
# COMPACT_ATOMS: atom_id res chain seq x y z
N MET A 1 -30.18 25.32 -90.03
CA MET A 1 -29.15 25.83 -89.11
C MET A 1 -29.36 25.26 -87.70
N SER A 2 -28.63 24.21 -87.33
CA SER A 2 -28.85 23.49 -86.10
C SER A 2 -27.65 23.75 -85.14
N ILE A 3 -27.96 24.37 -84.07
CA ILE A 3 -26.94 24.67 -82.99
C ILE A 3 -27.04 23.48 -82.02
N ARG A 4 -26.00 22.66 -82.04
CA ARG A 4 -25.78 21.58 -81.01
C ARG A 4 -25.26 22.23 -79.76
N ARG A 5 -26.03 22.15 -78.67
CA ARG A 5 -25.59 22.51 -77.35
C ARG A 5 -24.79 21.34 -76.72
N LEU A 6 -23.53 21.61 -76.48
CA LEU A 6 -22.64 20.69 -75.78
C LEU A 6 -22.88 20.86 -74.28
N VAL A 7 -23.39 19.83 -73.61
CA VAL A 7 -23.51 19.81 -72.14
C VAL A 7 -22.25 19.18 -71.57
N LEU A 8 -21.40 19.97 -70.94
CA LEU A 8 -20.27 19.49 -70.16
C LEU A 8 -20.79 19.00 -68.79
N ALA A 9 -20.71 17.71 -68.56
CA ALA A 9 -20.93 17.11 -67.26
C ALA A 9 -19.63 17.20 -66.45
N ALA A 10 -19.63 18.09 -65.42
CA ALA A 10 -18.52 18.17 -64.45
C ALA A 10 -18.72 17.04 -63.42
N ALA A 11 -17.84 16.07 -63.44
CA ALA A 11 -17.75 15.04 -62.40
C ALA A 11 -17.05 15.59 -61.18
N PHE A 12 -17.80 15.83 -60.08
CA PHE A 12 -17.26 16.15 -58.78
C PHE A 12 -16.75 14.85 -58.10
N THR A 13 -15.47 14.62 -58.09
CA THR A 13 -14.83 13.57 -57.28
C THR A 13 -14.70 14.07 -55.85
N ALA A 14 -15.59 13.62 -54.98
CA ALA A 14 -15.48 13.86 -53.53
C ALA A 14 -14.35 13.01 -52.94
N THR A 15 -13.22 13.59 -52.69
CA THR A 15 -12.12 12.97 -51.93
C THR A 15 -12.49 12.97 -50.44
N LEU A 16 -12.90 11.82 -49.93
CA LEU A 16 -13.06 11.58 -48.51
C LEU A 16 -11.68 11.58 -47.85
N LEU A 17 -11.36 12.71 -47.22
CA LEU A 17 -10.22 12.83 -46.29
C LEU A 17 -10.52 11.96 -45.07
N HIS A 18 -10.04 10.72 -45.05
CA HIS A 18 -10.00 9.90 -43.87
C HIS A 18 -8.95 10.49 -42.92
N SER A 19 -9.45 11.24 -41.94
CA SER A 19 -8.61 11.68 -40.78
C SER A 19 -8.28 10.45 -39.96
N PRO A 20 -7.00 10.08 -39.79
CA PRO A 20 -6.63 9.05 -38.84
C PRO A 20 -6.63 9.69 -37.44
N TYR A 21 -7.82 9.93 -36.89
CA TYR A 21 -7.92 10.12 -35.45
C TYR A 21 -7.69 8.75 -34.82
N ALA A 22 -6.43 8.36 -34.72
CA ALA A 22 -6.03 7.28 -33.84
C ALA A 22 -6.43 7.72 -32.43
N ALA A 23 -7.55 7.20 -31.94
CA ALA A 23 -7.93 7.29 -30.56
C ALA A 23 -6.76 6.70 -29.76
N ALA A 24 -5.92 7.57 -29.19
CA ALA A 24 -4.97 7.18 -28.16
C ALA A 24 -5.83 6.62 -27.02
N GLN A 25 -5.97 5.30 -26.99
CA GLN A 25 -6.52 4.62 -25.83
C GLN A 25 -5.57 4.97 -24.69
N ALA A 26 -6.03 5.88 -23.83
CA ALA A 26 -5.36 6.15 -22.56
C ALA A 26 -5.29 4.80 -21.85
N ALA A 27 -4.09 4.25 -21.77
CA ALA A 27 -3.83 3.06 -20.99
C ALA A 27 -4.34 3.36 -19.58
N ALA A 28 -5.27 2.54 -19.09
CA ALA A 28 -5.72 2.64 -17.71
C ALA A 28 -4.48 2.68 -16.82
N PRO A 29 -4.43 3.56 -15.80
CA PRO A 29 -3.28 3.61 -14.91
C PRO A 29 -3.04 2.19 -14.39
N PRO A 30 -1.77 1.76 -14.31
CA PRO A 30 -1.46 0.42 -13.83
C PRO A 30 -2.12 0.24 -12.47
N VAL A 31 -3.04 -0.71 -12.37
CA VAL A 31 -3.63 -1.11 -11.10
C VAL A 31 -2.45 -1.47 -10.21
N ALA A 32 -2.24 -0.70 -9.14
CA ALA A 32 -1.15 -0.96 -8.21
C ALA A 32 -1.34 -2.39 -7.72
N GLU A 33 -0.45 -3.30 -8.12
CA GLU A 33 -0.51 -4.69 -7.68
C GLU A 33 -0.52 -4.71 -6.16
N PRO A 34 -1.43 -5.49 -5.54
CA PRO A 34 -1.44 -5.61 -4.09
C PRO A 34 -0.06 -6.08 -3.64
N ILE A 35 0.52 -5.37 -2.69
CA ILE A 35 1.88 -5.66 -2.20
C ILE A 35 1.93 -7.08 -1.65
N LEU A 36 0.96 -7.46 -0.80
CA LEU A 36 0.70 -8.82 -0.38
C LEU A 36 -0.74 -9.20 -0.70
N ARG A 37 -0.98 -10.49 -0.92
CA ARG A 37 -2.33 -11.04 -1.10
C ARG A 37 -2.76 -11.76 0.16
N ILE A 38 -4.05 -11.76 0.44
CA ILE A 38 -4.61 -12.63 1.48
C ILE A 38 -4.27 -14.08 1.15
N GLY A 39 -3.70 -14.80 2.12
CA GLY A 39 -3.21 -16.17 1.95
C GLY A 39 -1.70 -16.28 1.68
N ASP A 40 -1.01 -15.20 1.31
CA ASP A 40 0.46 -15.19 1.27
C ASP A 40 1.01 -15.54 2.67
N THR A 41 2.26 -16.01 2.72
CA THR A 41 2.94 -16.27 3.98
C THR A 41 4.16 -15.38 4.12
N VAL A 42 4.31 -14.75 5.28
CA VAL A 42 5.49 -13.97 5.65
C VAL A 42 6.25 -14.70 6.78
N PRO A 43 7.56 -14.83 6.67
CA PRO A 43 8.36 -15.50 7.71
C PRO A 43 8.47 -14.62 8.96
N PRO A 44 8.76 -15.20 10.13
CA PRO A 44 9.31 -14.45 11.25
C PRO A 44 10.56 -13.68 10.82
N PHE A 45 10.78 -12.54 11.43
CA PHE A 45 11.91 -11.69 11.07
C PHE A 45 12.58 -11.04 12.28
N HIS A 46 13.80 -10.56 12.09
CA HIS A 46 14.54 -9.82 13.09
C HIS A 46 14.48 -8.33 12.79
N ALA A 47 14.36 -7.53 13.83
CA ALA A 47 14.44 -6.08 13.75
C ALA A 47 15.08 -5.53 15.02
N THR A 48 15.64 -4.33 14.96
CA THR A 48 16.31 -3.68 16.08
C THR A 48 15.32 -2.86 16.89
N GLY A 49 15.18 -3.13 18.17
CA GLY A 49 14.40 -2.31 19.08
C GLY A 49 15.01 -0.91 19.23
N LEU A 50 14.28 0.01 19.86
CA LEU A 50 14.78 1.36 20.13
C LEU A 50 15.94 1.34 21.15
N ASP A 51 16.00 0.30 21.96
CA ASP A 51 17.10 -0.01 22.90
C ASP A 51 18.39 -0.52 22.21
N GLY A 52 18.37 -0.69 20.91
CA GLY A 52 19.46 -1.25 20.11
C GLY A 52 19.52 -2.79 20.11
N ALA A 53 18.70 -3.47 20.88
CA ALA A 53 18.68 -4.93 20.91
C ALA A 53 17.97 -5.49 19.68
N VAL A 54 18.56 -6.53 19.08
CA VAL A 54 17.90 -7.30 18.02
C VAL A 54 16.84 -8.20 18.63
N LYS A 55 15.63 -8.12 18.13
CA LYS A 55 14.47 -8.91 18.60
C LYS A 55 13.84 -9.67 17.43
N SER A 56 13.35 -10.88 17.71
CA SER A 56 12.54 -11.63 16.77
C SER A 56 11.10 -11.17 16.83
N ILE A 57 10.50 -10.99 15.66
CA ILE A 57 9.08 -10.74 15.49
C ILE A 57 8.48 -12.02 14.94
N ASP A 58 7.79 -12.74 15.82
CA ASP A 58 7.20 -14.04 15.54
C ASP A 58 5.68 -13.94 15.47
N TYR A 59 5.06 -14.99 14.92
CA TYR A 59 3.60 -15.13 14.81
C TYR A 59 3.13 -16.33 15.64
N PRO A 60 3.08 -16.20 16.98
CA PRO A 60 2.80 -17.32 17.86
C PRO A 60 1.36 -17.83 17.72
N LYS A 61 1.17 -19.10 18.07
CA LYS A 61 -0.17 -19.72 18.08
C LYS A 61 -1.14 -18.92 18.94
N GLY A 62 -2.34 -18.71 18.43
CA GLY A 62 -3.40 -18.01 19.14
C GLY A 62 -3.27 -16.49 19.14
N THR A 63 -2.24 -15.91 18.48
CA THR A 63 -2.05 -14.46 18.42
C THR A 63 -1.99 -13.98 16.97
N THR A 64 -2.90 -13.11 16.60
CA THR A 64 -2.81 -12.35 15.35
C THR A 64 -1.89 -11.15 15.55
N THR A 65 -1.01 -10.86 14.60
CA THR A 65 -0.08 -9.73 14.67
C THR A 65 -0.41 -8.70 13.59
N LEU A 66 -0.62 -7.46 14.01
CA LEU A 66 -0.67 -6.33 13.08
C LEU A 66 0.73 -5.73 12.94
N VAL A 67 1.26 -5.74 11.74
CA VAL A 67 2.55 -5.14 11.41
C VAL A 67 2.31 -3.86 10.61
N VAL A 68 2.78 -2.73 11.12
CA VAL A 68 2.65 -1.44 10.41
C VAL A 68 4.03 -0.93 10.03
N PHE A 69 4.20 -0.64 8.73
CA PHE A 69 5.44 -0.09 8.19
C PHE A 69 5.28 1.39 7.91
N PHE A 70 6.26 2.17 8.34
CA PHE A 70 6.22 3.63 8.19
C PHE A 70 7.62 4.25 8.12
N LEU A 71 7.67 5.53 7.73
CA LEU A 71 8.85 6.37 7.78
C LEU A 71 8.58 7.55 8.72
N SER A 72 9.60 7.98 9.46
CA SER A 72 9.48 9.10 10.39
C SER A 72 9.14 10.43 9.71
N GLY A 73 9.62 10.63 8.48
CA GLY A 73 9.35 11.84 7.69
C GLY A 73 8.14 11.76 6.76
N CYS A 74 7.32 10.70 6.84
CA CYS A 74 6.20 10.50 5.92
C CYS A 74 4.92 11.20 6.40
N PRO A 75 4.43 12.26 5.73
CA PRO A 75 3.22 12.98 6.17
C PRO A 75 1.96 12.11 6.23
N THR A 76 1.84 11.16 5.31
CA THR A 76 0.71 10.22 5.28
C THR A 76 0.78 9.25 6.45
N CYS A 77 2.00 8.83 6.85
CA CYS A 77 2.19 7.98 8.03
C CYS A 77 1.79 8.72 9.32
N HIS A 78 2.14 10.01 9.43
CA HIS A 78 1.73 10.82 10.57
C HIS A 78 0.20 10.92 10.71
N LYS A 79 -0.53 10.97 9.61
CA LYS A 79 -2.00 10.95 9.62
C LYS A 79 -2.56 9.61 10.11
N MET A 80 -1.81 8.51 9.98
CA MET A 80 -2.21 7.20 10.46
C MET A 80 -1.92 6.97 11.94
N LEU A 81 -0.97 7.69 12.55
CA LEU A 81 -0.53 7.46 13.94
C LEU A 81 -1.68 7.50 14.96
N PRO A 82 -2.60 8.48 14.93
CA PRO A 82 -3.73 8.48 15.87
C PRO A 82 -4.60 7.23 15.75
N LEU A 83 -4.90 6.80 14.53
CA LEU A 83 -5.73 5.63 14.28
C LEU A 83 -5.02 4.33 14.71
N TRP A 84 -3.73 4.21 14.45
CA TRP A 84 -2.92 3.08 14.93
C TRP A 84 -2.83 3.05 16.46
N ASN A 85 -2.66 4.20 17.12
CA ASN A 85 -2.64 4.28 18.57
C ASN A 85 -3.97 3.87 19.21
N GLU A 86 -5.09 4.34 18.64
CA GLU A 86 -6.44 3.95 19.09
C GLU A 86 -6.66 2.44 18.92
N ALA A 87 -6.30 1.91 17.77
CA ALA A 87 -6.36 0.48 17.47
C ALA A 87 -5.49 -0.33 18.45
N PHE A 88 -4.27 0.12 18.72
CA PHE A 88 -3.40 -0.52 19.71
C PHE A 88 -4.01 -0.51 21.12
N ALA A 89 -4.60 0.60 21.54
CA ALA A 89 -5.20 0.74 22.88
C ALA A 89 -6.43 -0.16 23.04
N SER A 90 -7.24 -0.32 21.99
CA SER A 90 -8.50 -1.09 21.99
C SER A 90 -8.35 -2.55 21.53
N ARG A 91 -7.14 -2.99 21.20
CA ARG A 91 -6.91 -4.32 20.62
C ARG A 91 -7.38 -5.47 21.54
N PRO A 92 -7.90 -6.56 20.95
CA PRO A 92 -8.16 -7.79 21.67
C PRO A 92 -6.89 -8.38 22.33
N LYS A 93 -7.05 -9.12 23.43
CA LYS A 93 -5.91 -9.74 24.15
C LYS A 93 -5.08 -10.72 23.31
N ASN A 94 -5.73 -11.34 22.32
CA ASN A 94 -5.09 -12.26 21.37
C ASN A 94 -4.53 -11.55 20.12
N MET A 95 -4.35 -10.25 20.18
CA MET A 95 -3.76 -9.47 19.09
C MET A 95 -2.53 -8.71 19.58
N ALA A 96 -1.42 -8.88 18.86
CA ALA A 96 -0.22 -8.07 18.97
C ALA A 96 -0.20 -7.00 17.88
N MET A 97 0.50 -5.92 18.13
CA MET A 97 0.78 -4.88 17.15
C MET A 97 2.23 -4.45 17.28
N VAL A 98 2.90 -4.30 16.14
CA VAL A 98 4.29 -3.85 16.05
C VAL A 98 4.45 -2.83 14.92
N GLY A 99 5.18 -1.77 15.18
CA GLY A 99 5.62 -0.81 14.18
C GLY A 99 7.02 -1.13 13.67
N VAL A 100 7.21 -1.05 12.37
CA VAL A 100 8.51 -1.20 11.71
C VAL A 100 8.83 0.10 11.01
N MET A 101 9.73 0.86 11.62
CA MET A 101 10.22 2.12 11.08
C MET A 101 11.39 1.85 10.13
N LEU A 102 11.27 2.33 8.89
CA LEU A 102 12.17 1.96 7.79
C LEU A 102 13.35 2.93 7.62
N ASP A 103 13.29 4.08 8.27
CA ASP A 103 14.33 5.10 8.25
C ASP A 103 14.99 5.27 9.63
N GLN A 104 16.05 6.06 9.64
CA GLN A 104 16.67 6.51 10.87
C GLN A 104 16.01 7.82 11.31
N ALA A 105 15.02 7.70 12.20
CA ALA A 105 14.37 8.86 12.77
C ALA A 105 15.32 9.66 13.68
N PRO A 106 15.06 10.96 13.85
CA PRO A 106 15.71 11.75 14.89
C PRO A 106 15.52 11.13 16.28
N PRO A 107 16.50 11.29 17.19
CA PRO A 107 16.32 10.88 18.59
C PRO A 107 15.04 11.49 19.19
N GLY A 108 14.30 10.69 19.96
CA GLY A 108 13.05 11.14 20.60
C GLY A 108 11.84 11.22 19.67
N PHE A 109 11.96 10.77 18.41
CA PHE A 109 10.84 10.83 17.47
C PHE A 109 9.61 10.05 17.94
N VAL A 110 9.81 8.84 18.49
CA VAL A 110 8.68 7.98 18.93
C VAL A 110 7.88 8.63 20.04
N GLU A 111 8.59 9.23 21.00
CA GLU A 111 8.00 9.99 22.10
C GLU A 111 7.30 11.26 21.62
N ALA A 112 7.96 12.04 20.75
CA ALA A 112 7.41 13.28 20.20
C ALA A 112 6.19 13.02 19.32
N ALA A 113 6.18 11.92 18.56
CA ALA A 113 5.06 11.48 17.74
C ALA A 113 3.99 10.70 18.54
N GLN A 114 4.19 10.53 19.85
CA GLN A 114 3.28 9.85 20.78
C GLN A 114 2.90 8.44 20.32
N ILE A 115 3.83 7.68 19.77
CA ILE A 115 3.56 6.32 19.29
C ILE A 115 3.42 5.38 20.48
N ALA A 116 2.21 4.80 20.66
CA ALA A 116 1.87 4.00 21.83
C ALA A 116 2.22 2.51 21.69
N PHE A 117 2.49 2.03 20.49
CA PHE A 117 2.81 0.62 20.22
C PHE A 117 4.32 0.39 20.08
N PRO A 118 4.80 -0.85 20.28
CA PRO A 118 6.22 -1.18 20.12
C PRO A 118 6.75 -0.85 18.73
N VAL A 119 7.89 -0.15 18.65
CA VAL A 119 8.55 0.22 17.39
C VAL A 119 9.89 -0.47 17.28
N PHE A 120 10.15 -1.02 16.11
CA PHE A 120 11.40 -1.64 15.70
C PHE A 120 11.96 -0.93 14.46
N ARG A 121 13.24 -1.07 14.22
CA ARG A 121 13.97 -0.45 13.10
C ARG A 121 14.77 -1.47 12.31
N SER A 122 15.22 -1.06 11.14
CA SER A 122 16.21 -1.81 10.33
C SER A 122 15.86 -3.29 10.15
N PRO A 123 14.69 -3.60 9.59
CA PRO A 123 14.26 -4.99 9.47
C PRO A 123 15.08 -5.81 8.47
N GLY A 124 16.05 -5.21 7.76
CA GLY A 124 16.81 -5.88 6.73
C GLY A 124 16.05 -6.00 5.39
N LYS A 125 16.82 -6.29 4.33
CA LYS A 125 16.27 -6.39 2.98
C LYS A 125 15.32 -7.58 2.82
N GLU A 126 15.61 -8.69 3.48
CA GLU A 126 14.78 -9.91 3.43
C GLU A 126 13.35 -9.63 3.89
N VAL A 127 13.16 -8.79 4.90
CA VAL A 127 11.83 -8.40 5.38
C VAL A 127 11.11 -7.54 4.35
N LEU A 128 11.82 -6.56 3.78
CA LEU A 128 11.25 -5.71 2.73
C LEU A 128 10.77 -6.53 1.53
N ASP A 129 11.54 -7.53 1.14
CA ASP A 129 11.21 -8.43 0.04
C ASP A 129 10.06 -9.38 0.41
N ALA A 130 10.08 -9.98 1.62
CA ALA A 130 9.04 -10.89 2.09
C ALA A 130 7.68 -10.19 2.20
N PHE A 131 7.67 -8.95 2.66
CA PHE A 131 6.46 -8.12 2.71
C PHE A 131 6.16 -7.43 1.37
N LYS A 132 6.96 -7.64 0.33
CA LYS A 132 6.85 -7.00 -1.00
C LYS A 132 6.71 -5.47 -0.86
N LEU A 133 7.41 -4.90 0.10
CA LEU A 133 7.24 -3.53 0.54
C LEU A 133 7.72 -2.54 -0.52
N LYS A 134 6.83 -1.70 -1.03
CA LYS A 134 7.11 -0.69 -2.07
C LYS A 134 6.85 0.73 -1.59
N ARG A 135 5.89 0.92 -0.72
CA ARG A 135 5.43 2.22 -0.22
C ARG A 135 4.91 2.10 1.21
N VAL A 136 4.82 3.24 1.90
CA VAL A 136 4.25 3.39 3.24
C VAL A 136 3.22 4.53 3.26
N PRO A 137 2.32 4.59 4.24
CA PRO A 137 2.11 3.62 5.31
C PRO A 137 1.58 2.29 4.78
N TYR A 138 1.96 1.19 5.41
CA TYR A 138 1.51 -0.13 5.02
C TYR A 138 1.14 -0.92 6.27
N THR A 139 -0.08 -1.43 6.31
CA THR A 139 -0.65 -2.15 7.46
C THR A 139 -0.95 -3.58 7.03
N VAL A 140 -0.37 -4.55 7.73
CA VAL A 140 -0.52 -5.98 7.40
C VAL A 140 -1.01 -6.75 8.61
N ARG A 141 -2.11 -7.46 8.45
CA ARG A 141 -2.62 -8.42 9.43
C ARG A 141 -2.06 -9.80 9.13
N VAL A 142 -1.38 -10.39 10.11
CA VAL A 142 -0.72 -11.67 10.01
C VAL A 142 -1.29 -12.61 11.06
N ALA A 143 -1.87 -13.72 10.62
CA ALA A 143 -2.37 -14.78 11.48
C ALA A 143 -1.22 -15.57 12.12
N PRO A 144 -1.50 -16.40 13.14
CA PRO A 144 -0.55 -17.37 13.67
C PRO A 144 0.11 -18.17 12.54
N GLY A 145 1.44 -18.33 12.64
CA GLY A 145 2.22 -19.03 11.62
C GLY A 145 2.55 -18.24 10.36
N GLY A 146 2.23 -16.93 10.33
CA GLY A 146 2.71 -16.02 9.27
C GLY A 146 1.79 -15.88 8.07
N ARG A 147 0.57 -16.43 8.09
CA ARG A 147 -0.39 -16.28 6.98
C ARG A 147 -1.00 -14.87 6.97
N VAL A 148 -0.95 -14.20 5.83
CA VAL A 148 -1.53 -12.86 5.64
C VAL A 148 -3.06 -12.96 5.57
N GLU A 149 -3.74 -12.17 6.38
CA GLU A 149 -5.21 -12.07 6.43
C GLU A 149 -5.73 -10.69 5.97
N GLY A 150 -4.86 -9.72 5.85
CA GLY A 150 -5.16 -8.39 5.34
C GLY A 150 -3.89 -7.62 5.07
N ALA A 151 -3.92 -6.79 4.04
CA ALA A 151 -2.80 -5.95 3.67
C ALA A 151 -3.32 -4.67 3.00
N ASP A 152 -3.04 -3.53 3.61
CA ASP A 152 -3.58 -2.25 3.18
C ASP A 152 -2.47 -1.21 3.05
N LEU A 153 -2.44 -0.55 1.92
CA LEU A 153 -1.46 0.48 1.59
C LEU A 153 -2.11 1.86 1.64
N GLY A 154 -1.44 2.80 2.31
CA GLY A 154 -1.89 4.19 2.39
C GLY A 154 -2.78 4.47 3.59
N LEU A 155 -3.63 5.49 3.47
CA LEU A 155 -4.56 5.89 4.52
C LEU A 155 -5.69 4.87 4.66
N LEU A 156 -5.96 4.50 5.91
CA LEU A 156 -7.14 3.73 6.28
C LEU A 156 -8.10 4.65 7.04
N ASP A 157 -9.38 4.38 6.93
CA ASP A 157 -10.39 4.92 7.82
C ASP A 157 -10.63 4.00 9.03
N GLY A 158 -11.45 4.47 9.98
CA GLY A 158 -11.78 3.71 11.18
C GLY A 158 -12.53 2.41 10.89
N ILE A 159 -13.33 2.35 9.82
CA ILE A 159 -14.07 1.14 9.44
C ILE A 159 -13.07 0.07 8.99
N ARG A 160 -12.19 0.41 8.06
CA ARG A 160 -11.20 -0.53 7.54
C ARG A 160 -10.20 -0.96 8.61
N MET A 161 -9.78 -0.03 9.48
CA MET A 161 -8.95 -0.38 10.63
C MET A 161 -9.68 -1.36 11.56
N GLY A 162 -10.95 -1.11 11.87
CA GLY A 162 -11.77 -2.02 12.66
C GLY A 162 -11.89 -3.43 12.07
N GLU A 163 -11.94 -3.56 10.73
CA GLU A 163 -11.93 -4.86 10.05
C GLU A 163 -10.62 -5.62 10.28
N LEU A 164 -9.48 -4.93 10.27
CA LEU A 164 -8.18 -5.52 10.56
C LEU A 164 -8.05 -6.00 12.01
N PHE A 165 -8.89 -5.49 12.92
CA PHE A 165 -8.90 -5.84 14.35
C PHE A 165 -10.01 -6.82 14.73
N ARG A 166 -10.85 -7.26 13.81
CA ARG A 166 -11.84 -8.31 14.12
C ARG A 166 -11.14 -9.61 14.50
N PRO A 167 -11.65 -10.30 15.55
CA PRO A 167 -11.13 -11.59 15.97
C PRO A 167 -11.31 -12.67 14.90
#